data_8b0c1a9f8a4b0370fe074e527841113d
#
_entry.id   8b0c1a9f8a4b0370fe074e527841113d
#
_cell.length_a   1.000
_cell.length_b   1.000
_cell.length_c   1.000
_cell.angle_alpha   90.00
_cell.angle_beta   90.00
_cell.angle_gamma   90.00
#
_symmetry.space_group_name_H-M   'P 1'
#
loop_
_entity.id
_entity.type
_entity.pdbx_description
1 polymer ?
#
loop_
_entity_poly.entity_id
_entity_poly.type
_entity_poly.pdbx_seq_one_letter_code
_entity_poly.pdbx_strand_id
1 'polypeptide(L)'
;MKKRFAIFVALLLAASLPLSSCGNQTQTESGTDTETTETTGTAEAEQTAENDPATLDELPTDNMDYQDYTFTILGHLYEAGSVAWGVQDIAVDELTGERINDAVFERNNRIADRFGVTIAKNLETYPSDVGKKLIQSGDDAFDLLQTTVEKQASMAVDGYLANMNDLPYVNFEKAWWDSSTMEGIRVGDKTFYALGDSALNGKKASWLMLFNKTLTDKAGIPNLYDTVREGKWTLDLLQTYAESIAVDVNGDGEMKWGEDVFGVGLQDESVSPLLIGTGAKLIELNPDGTYNYRLNSEQVVNAMERINGFMKKSNSNFVLNCNRYDGMSNQWIEFRKIFMADQMGFYILALSGVNLIAGDMQSDFGIIPVPKLNEAQDQYYSTFQYNNAHSLSVPKSARDLTRTGLITEALQMFSHDTVLPAYYDYTLTNRNARDTDSAEMLDLIFASRNFDISLAYNNKTGVLSFLQTNAVADSFDYASKETANRQKVEKAMDEIIEKVLHGDN
;
A
#
# COMPACT_ATOMS: atom_id res chain seq x y z
N MET A 1 -40.72 32.47 -24.89
CA MET A 1 -40.20 33.70 -25.54
C MET A 1 -38.76 33.49 -25.91
N LYS A 2 -38.47 33.54 -27.20
CA LYS A 2 -37.15 33.41 -27.82
C LYS A 2 -36.31 34.65 -27.58
N LYS A 3 -35.01 34.54 -27.34
CA LYS A 3 -33.99 35.45 -27.91
C LYS A 3 -32.65 34.73 -28.01
N ARG A 4 -32.17 34.64 -29.23
CA ARG A 4 -30.84 34.27 -29.73
C ARG A 4 -29.93 35.52 -29.68
N PHE A 5 -28.62 35.31 -29.54
CA PHE A 5 -27.52 36.10 -30.13
C PHE A 5 -26.29 35.23 -30.00
N ALA A 6 -25.65 34.65 -30.96
CA ALA A 6 -24.88 35.09 -32.15
C ALA A 6 -23.45 35.55 -31.76
N ILE A 7 -22.49 34.66 -31.96
CA ILE A 7 -21.22 34.61 -32.71
C ILE A 7 -20.39 35.90 -32.75
N PHE A 8 -19.13 35.81 -32.33
CA PHE A 8 -18.02 36.46 -33.02
C PHE A 8 -16.76 35.57 -33.02
N VAL A 9 -16.37 35.18 -34.26
CA VAL A 9 -15.08 34.57 -34.62
C VAL A 9 -14.12 35.73 -34.96
N ALA A 10 -12.89 35.64 -34.50
CA ALA A 10 -11.81 36.40 -35.10
C ALA A 10 -10.55 35.53 -35.17
N LEU A 11 -10.25 35.08 -36.37
CA LEU A 11 -8.95 34.57 -36.83
C LEU A 11 -7.93 35.71 -36.84
N LEU A 12 -6.70 35.42 -36.47
CA LEU A 12 -5.53 36.11 -36.98
C LEU A 12 -4.36 35.12 -37.14
N LEU A 13 -4.05 34.85 -38.41
CA LEU A 13 -2.85 34.24 -38.97
C LEU A 13 -1.73 35.29 -39.13
N ALA A 14 -0.48 34.90 -38.86
CA ALA A 14 0.71 35.29 -39.64
C ALA A 14 1.90 34.53 -38.99
N ALA A 15 2.57 33.55 -39.62
CA ALA A 15 3.58 33.59 -40.68
C ALA A 15 4.79 34.41 -40.21
N SER A 16 6.05 34.01 -40.28
CA SER A 16 6.84 33.12 -41.14
C SER A 16 8.31 33.08 -40.72
N LEU A 17 8.92 31.93 -40.81
CA LEU A 17 10.17 31.54 -41.49
C LEU A 17 11.56 31.96 -40.95
N PRO A 18 12.60 31.22 -41.38
CA PRO A 18 13.80 30.88 -40.60
C PRO A 18 15.08 31.53 -41.15
N LEU A 19 16.18 31.44 -40.41
CA LEU A 19 17.53 31.67 -40.97
C LEU A 19 18.51 30.62 -40.46
N SER A 20 18.95 29.81 -41.40
CA SER A 20 20.14 28.95 -41.38
C SER A 20 21.40 29.82 -41.44
N SER A 21 22.47 29.42 -40.80
CA SER A 21 23.82 29.71 -41.30
C SER A 21 24.79 28.61 -40.87
N CYS A 22 25.34 27.97 -41.89
CA CYS A 22 26.51 27.07 -41.88
C CYS A 22 27.80 27.83 -41.65
N GLY A 23 28.79 27.15 -41.12
CA GLY A 23 30.18 27.63 -41.15
C GLY A 23 31.14 26.54 -40.66
N ASN A 24 31.86 26.05 -41.59
CA ASN A 24 32.65 24.84 -41.71
C ASN A 24 34.12 24.99 -41.23
N GLN A 25 34.73 23.86 -40.85
CA GLN A 25 36.14 23.40 -41.04
C GLN A 25 37.27 24.18 -40.32
N THR A 26 38.38 23.61 -39.83
CA THR A 26 39.24 22.48 -40.26
C THR A 26 40.28 22.20 -39.17
N GLN A 27 40.65 20.92 -39.01
CA GLN A 27 41.94 20.24 -38.75
C GLN A 27 43.14 21.06 -38.24
N THR A 28 43.99 20.58 -37.33
CA THR A 28 45.01 19.54 -37.47
C THR A 28 45.84 19.36 -36.20
N GLU A 29 46.16 18.12 -35.93
CA GLU A 29 47.40 17.46 -35.46
C GLU A 29 48.19 17.86 -34.21
N SER A 30 48.36 16.79 -33.44
CA SER A 30 49.56 16.11 -32.92
C SER A 30 50.32 16.74 -31.74
N GLY A 31 50.60 15.84 -30.77
CA GLY A 31 51.64 16.01 -29.76
C GLY A 31 51.42 15.17 -28.53
N THR A 32 51.97 13.97 -28.55
CA THR A 32 52.31 13.08 -27.47
C THR A 32 52.92 13.82 -26.27
N ASP A 33 52.53 13.47 -25.02
CA ASP A 33 53.37 12.73 -24.07
C ASP A 33 52.67 12.55 -22.68
N THR A 34 52.76 11.39 -22.25
CA THR A 34 52.78 10.64 -21.01
C THR A 34 52.87 11.43 -19.70
N GLU A 35 52.07 10.99 -18.74
CA GLU A 35 52.33 10.51 -17.39
C GLU A 35 51.42 11.01 -16.26
N THR A 36 50.94 10.06 -15.58
CA THR A 36 50.73 9.76 -14.15
C THR A 36 49.48 10.26 -13.45
N THR A 37 48.57 9.29 -13.32
CA THR A 37 47.83 8.82 -12.12
C THR A 37 47.61 9.83 -10.99
N GLU A 38 46.37 10.18 -10.75
CA GLU A 38 45.77 10.08 -9.43
C GLU A 38 44.26 9.85 -9.53
N THR A 39 43.88 8.69 -9.00
CA THR A 39 42.51 8.19 -8.94
C THR A 39 41.82 8.82 -7.72
N THR A 40 40.90 9.72 -7.93
CA THR A 40 39.85 10.00 -6.95
C THR A 40 38.54 9.54 -7.54
N GLY A 41 38.11 8.36 -7.13
CA GLY A 41 36.81 7.83 -7.45
C GLY A 41 35.72 8.59 -6.72
N THR A 42 34.98 9.40 -7.42
CA THR A 42 33.63 9.77 -7.07
C THR A 42 32.73 8.63 -7.56
N ALA A 43 32.22 7.85 -6.62
CA ALA A 43 31.15 6.91 -6.89
C ALA A 43 29.90 7.72 -7.20
N GLU A 44 29.59 7.88 -8.46
CA GLU A 44 28.25 8.20 -8.92
C GLU A 44 27.38 6.97 -8.59
N ALA A 45 26.50 7.12 -7.64
CA ALA A 45 25.42 6.18 -7.41
C ALA A 45 24.37 6.38 -8.52
N GLU A 46 24.60 5.76 -9.67
CA GLU A 46 23.52 5.43 -10.59
C GLU A 46 22.69 4.31 -9.95
N GLN A 47 21.64 4.71 -9.27
CA GLN A 47 20.45 3.89 -9.05
C GLN A 47 19.28 4.58 -9.73
N THR A 48 19.30 4.58 -11.04
CA THR A 48 18.08 4.47 -11.82
C THR A 48 17.64 3.01 -11.66
N ALA A 49 16.60 2.74 -10.86
CA ALA A 49 15.81 1.55 -11.08
C ALA A 49 15.22 1.71 -12.49
N GLU A 50 15.92 1.21 -13.50
CA GLU A 50 15.33 0.88 -14.77
C GLU A 50 14.20 -0.09 -14.44
N ASN A 51 12.95 0.37 -14.62
CA ASN A 51 11.82 -0.51 -14.84
C ASN A 51 12.17 -1.28 -16.12
N ASP A 52 12.82 -2.43 -15.92
CA ASP A 52 13.05 -3.36 -17.00
C ASP A 52 11.66 -3.83 -17.43
N PRO A 53 11.17 -3.45 -18.63
CA PRO A 53 9.85 -3.88 -19.06
C PRO A 53 9.86 -5.40 -18.99
N ALA A 54 8.95 -5.98 -18.19
CA ALA A 54 8.81 -7.42 -18.04
C ALA A 54 8.81 -8.04 -19.45
N THR A 55 9.89 -8.71 -19.78
CA THR A 55 10.06 -9.18 -21.14
C THR A 55 9.07 -10.31 -21.37
N LEU A 56 8.29 -10.23 -22.44
CA LEU A 56 7.36 -11.28 -22.88
C LEU A 56 8.02 -12.67 -22.98
N ASP A 57 9.35 -12.72 -22.91
CA ASP A 57 10.18 -13.94 -23.00
C ASP A 57 10.18 -14.77 -21.71
N GLU A 58 9.67 -14.22 -20.58
CA GLU A 58 9.62 -14.94 -19.29
C GLU A 58 8.45 -15.91 -19.17
N LEU A 59 7.39 -15.77 -19.97
CA LEU A 59 6.29 -16.71 -20.03
C LEU A 59 6.38 -17.59 -21.29
N PRO A 60 5.98 -18.86 -21.23
CA PRO A 60 6.06 -19.75 -22.36
C PRO A 60 5.34 -19.18 -23.58
N THR A 61 6.01 -19.26 -24.75
CA THR A 61 5.50 -18.75 -26.03
C THR A 61 4.85 -19.82 -26.89
N ASP A 62 5.11 -21.10 -26.62
CA ASP A 62 4.76 -22.20 -27.52
C ASP A 62 3.45 -22.87 -27.13
N ASN A 63 2.45 -22.79 -28.03
CA ASN A 63 1.21 -23.58 -28.05
C ASN A 63 0.32 -23.57 -26.80
N MET A 64 0.27 -22.45 -26.09
CA MET A 64 -0.59 -22.26 -24.90
C MET A 64 -1.88 -21.53 -25.26
N ASP A 65 -2.57 -21.97 -26.31
CA ASP A 65 -3.88 -21.44 -26.68
C ASP A 65 -4.98 -22.25 -25.96
N TYR A 66 -5.68 -21.62 -25.03
CA TYR A 66 -6.78 -22.22 -24.24
C TYR A 66 -8.15 -22.10 -24.93
N GLN A 67 -8.19 -21.76 -26.22
CA GLN A 67 -9.39 -21.80 -27.08
C GLN A 67 -10.57 -21.02 -26.50
N ASP A 68 -10.34 -19.76 -26.23
CA ASP A 68 -11.32 -18.82 -25.65
C ASP A 68 -11.86 -19.24 -24.25
N TYR A 69 -11.02 -19.92 -23.47
CA TYR A 69 -11.38 -20.26 -22.08
C TYR A 69 -11.71 -18.99 -21.29
N THR A 70 -12.80 -19.03 -20.54
CA THR A 70 -13.17 -17.95 -19.62
C THR A 70 -12.53 -18.18 -18.26
N PHE A 71 -11.51 -17.38 -17.94
CA PHE A 71 -10.84 -17.37 -16.64
C PHE A 71 -11.58 -16.43 -15.69
N THR A 72 -12.26 -17.01 -14.72
CA THR A 72 -13.15 -16.26 -13.82
C THR A 72 -12.44 -15.91 -12.52
N ILE A 73 -12.43 -14.62 -12.17
CA ILE A 73 -11.93 -14.13 -10.90
C ILE A 73 -13.14 -13.78 -10.01
N LEU A 74 -13.26 -14.48 -8.88
CA LEU A 74 -14.22 -14.16 -7.83
C LEU A 74 -13.67 -13.00 -6.98
N GLY A 75 -14.33 -11.85 -7.04
CA GLY A 75 -13.86 -10.61 -6.44
C GLY A 75 -14.90 -9.91 -5.57
N HIS A 76 -14.49 -8.83 -4.92
CA HIS A 76 -15.34 -8.06 -4.03
C HIS A 76 -16.18 -7.04 -4.82
N LEU A 77 -17.50 -7.05 -4.58
CA LEU A 77 -18.43 -6.02 -5.04
C LEU A 77 -18.43 -4.86 -4.03
N TYR A 78 -17.91 -3.73 -4.44
CA TYR A 78 -18.02 -2.50 -3.65
C TYR A 78 -19.31 -1.76 -3.96
N GLU A 79 -20.05 -1.40 -2.92
CA GLU A 79 -21.24 -0.56 -3.08
C GLU A 79 -20.89 0.82 -3.67
N ALA A 80 -21.83 1.39 -4.39
CA ALA A 80 -21.72 2.76 -4.90
C ALA A 80 -21.60 3.72 -3.71
N GLY A 81 -20.41 4.22 -3.46
CA GLY A 81 -20.07 5.05 -2.28
C GLY A 81 -18.83 4.58 -1.51
N SER A 82 -18.38 3.35 -1.72
CA SER A 82 -17.06 2.89 -1.26
C SER A 82 -15.94 3.46 -2.13
N VAL A 83 -15.94 4.78 -2.33
CA VAL A 83 -15.05 5.48 -3.30
C VAL A 83 -13.58 5.24 -2.99
N ALA A 84 -13.22 5.07 -1.71
CA ALA A 84 -11.85 4.80 -1.31
C ALA A 84 -11.33 3.44 -1.82
N TRP A 85 -12.17 2.40 -1.82
CA TRP A 85 -11.77 1.01 -2.06
C TRP A 85 -12.30 0.44 -3.37
N GLY A 86 -13.41 0.99 -3.91
CA GLY A 86 -13.97 0.54 -5.18
C GLY A 86 -13.00 0.79 -6.33
N VAL A 87 -12.47 -0.27 -6.93
CA VAL A 87 -11.63 -0.21 -8.13
C VAL A 87 -12.01 -1.34 -9.07
N GLN A 88 -12.02 -1.06 -10.37
CA GLN A 88 -12.32 -2.02 -11.42
C GLN A 88 -10.99 -2.59 -11.98
N ASP A 89 -10.29 -3.40 -11.17
CA ASP A 89 -8.98 -3.95 -11.52
C ASP A 89 -8.99 -5.39 -12.06
N ILE A 90 -10.16 -6.05 -12.12
CA ILE A 90 -10.29 -7.41 -12.63
C ILE A 90 -10.59 -7.41 -14.14
N ALA A 91 -11.73 -6.87 -14.53
CA ALA A 91 -12.15 -6.82 -15.92
C ALA A 91 -13.06 -5.61 -16.16
N VAL A 92 -12.98 -5.05 -17.38
CA VAL A 92 -13.79 -3.96 -17.88
C VAL A 92 -14.25 -4.29 -19.30
N ASP A 93 -15.40 -3.74 -19.69
CA ASP A 93 -16.06 -4.16 -20.95
C ASP A 93 -15.59 -3.34 -22.14
N GLU A 94 -15.17 -2.07 -21.92
CA GLU A 94 -14.79 -1.13 -22.99
C GLU A 94 -13.77 -0.08 -22.50
N LEU A 95 -13.12 0.59 -23.45
CA LEU A 95 -12.30 1.76 -23.19
C LEU A 95 -13.23 2.95 -22.86
N THR A 96 -12.92 3.66 -21.79
CA THR A 96 -13.71 4.82 -21.34
C THR A 96 -12.92 6.13 -21.41
N GLY A 97 -11.62 6.09 -21.68
CA GLY A 97 -10.69 7.21 -21.55
C GLY A 97 -10.24 7.45 -20.11
N GLU A 98 -10.67 6.59 -19.17
CA GLU A 98 -10.25 6.61 -17.78
C GLU A 98 -9.03 5.71 -17.63
N ARG A 99 -7.94 6.26 -17.07
CA ARG A 99 -6.60 5.64 -17.12
C ARG A 99 -6.55 4.20 -16.61
N ILE A 100 -7.12 3.96 -15.43
CA ILE A 100 -7.07 2.62 -14.81
C ILE A 100 -7.95 1.65 -15.61
N ASN A 101 -9.15 2.10 -16.02
CA ASN A 101 -10.04 1.30 -16.87
C ASN A 101 -9.33 0.86 -18.15
N ASP A 102 -8.71 1.81 -18.85
CA ASP A 102 -8.08 1.54 -20.15
C ASP A 102 -6.85 0.65 -19.98
N ALA A 103 -6.09 0.78 -18.91
CA ALA A 103 -4.98 -0.11 -18.58
C ALA A 103 -5.43 -1.54 -18.25
N VAL A 104 -6.54 -1.72 -17.54
CA VAL A 104 -7.15 -3.04 -17.26
C VAL A 104 -7.65 -3.68 -18.57
N PHE A 105 -8.28 -2.89 -19.46
CA PHE A 105 -8.69 -3.35 -20.77
C PHE A 105 -7.50 -3.84 -21.61
N GLU A 106 -6.43 -3.04 -21.67
CA GLU A 106 -5.20 -3.39 -22.38
C GLU A 106 -4.56 -4.66 -21.83
N ARG A 107 -4.40 -4.77 -20.50
CA ARG A 107 -3.86 -5.97 -19.86
C ARG A 107 -4.65 -7.22 -20.26
N ASN A 108 -5.97 -7.18 -20.17
CA ASN A 108 -6.82 -8.34 -20.46
C ASN A 108 -6.78 -8.73 -21.93
N ASN A 109 -6.69 -7.76 -22.85
CA ASN A 109 -6.50 -8.04 -24.27
C ASN A 109 -5.13 -8.70 -24.55
N ARG A 110 -4.04 -8.26 -23.90
CA ARG A 110 -2.74 -8.92 -24.03
C ARG A 110 -2.79 -10.40 -23.59
N ILE A 111 -3.55 -10.70 -22.53
CA ILE A 111 -3.76 -12.09 -22.07
C ILE A 111 -4.58 -12.87 -23.10
N ALA A 112 -5.68 -12.29 -23.61
CA ALA A 112 -6.54 -12.90 -24.59
C ALA A 112 -5.78 -13.22 -25.88
N ASP A 113 -5.05 -12.26 -26.42
CA ASP A 113 -4.27 -12.39 -27.66
C ASP A 113 -3.16 -13.44 -27.54
N ARG A 114 -2.55 -13.57 -26.36
CA ARG A 114 -1.41 -14.48 -26.16
C ARG A 114 -1.82 -15.90 -25.83
N PHE A 115 -2.88 -16.07 -25.02
CA PHE A 115 -3.24 -17.37 -24.42
C PHE A 115 -4.61 -17.88 -24.83
N GLY A 116 -5.39 -17.13 -25.63
CA GLY A 116 -6.79 -17.49 -25.93
C GLY A 116 -7.63 -17.57 -24.67
N VAL A 117 -7.47 -16.60 -23.72
CA VAL A 117 -8.18 -16.60 -22.44
C VAL A 117 -8.89 -15.26 -22.24
N THR A 118 -10.19 -15.33 -22.00
CA THR A 118 -10.98 -14.16 -21.61
C THR A 118 -11.02 -14.01 -20.09
N ILE A 119 -10.55 -12.89 -19.54
CA ILE A 119 -10.65 -12.60 -18.11
C ILE A 119 -12.06 -12.11 -17.78
N ALA A 120 -12.77 -12.86 -16.93
CA ALA A 120 -14.10 -12.53 -16.44
C ALA A 120 -14.09 -12.24 -14.94
N LYS A 121 -15.06 -11.44 -14.50
CA LYS A 121 -15.26 -11.15 -13.08
C LYS A 121 -16.59 -11.73 -12.59
N ASN A 122 -16.57 -12.32 -11.41
CA ASN A 122 -17.74 -12.61 -10.60
C ASN A 122 -17.61 -11.78 -9.31
N LEU A 123 -18.47 -10.77 -9.13
CA LEU A 123 -18.35 -9.84 -8.00
C LEU A 123 -19.43 -10.09 -6.97
N GLU A 124 -18.99 -10.30 -5.72
CA GLU A 124 -19.85 -10.61 -4.58
C GLU A 124 -19.56 -9.69 -3.40
N THR A 125 -20.56 -9.35 -2.62
CA THR A 125 -20.38 -8.56 -1.38
C THR A 125 -19.48 -9.31 -0.37
N TYR A 126 -19.58 -10.64 -0.35
CA TYR A 126 -18.80 -11.52 0.53
C TYR A 126 -18.15 -12.65 -0.29
N PRO A 127 -17.15 -12.35 -1.14
CA PRO A 127 -16.59 -13.34 -2.07
C PRO A 127 -15.96 -14.55 -1.35
N SER A 128 -15.38 -14.36 -0.16
CA SER A 128 -14.86 -15.45 0.66
C SER A 128 -15.94 -16.46 1.06
N ASP A 129 -17.14 -16.00 1.42
CA ASP A 129 -18.23 -16.88 1.84
C ASP A 129 -18.85 -17.63 0.66
N VAL A 130 -18.95 -16.97 -0.49
CA VAL A 130 -19.36 -17.59 -1.75
C VAL A 130 -18.32 -18.61 -2.20
N GLY A 131 -17.04 -18.23 -2.21
CA GLY A 131 -15.92 -19.10 -2.56
C GLY A 131 -15.87 -20.38 -1.71
N LYS A 132 -16.01 -20.26 -0.37
CA LYS A 132 -16.09 -21.43 0.53
C LYS A 132 -17.19 -22.42 0.12
N LYS A 133 -18.39 -21.91 -0.20
CA LYS A 133 -19.52 -22.77 -0.62
C LYS A 133 -19.25 -23.50 -1.94
N LEU A 134 -18.70 -22.78 -2.92
CA LEU A 134 -18.35 -23.34 -4.23
C LEU A 134 -17.26 -24.42 -4.09
N ILE A 135 -16.21 -24.14 -3.32
CA ILE A 135 -15.13 -25.12 -3.07
C ILE A 135 -15.67 -26.37 -2.35
N GLN A 136 -16.51 -26.19 -1.33
CA GLN A 136 -17.13 -27.32 -0.59
C GLN A 136 -18.02 -28.21 -1.48
N SER A 137 -18.69 -27.61 -2.46
CA SER A 137 -19.51 -28.39 -3.42
C SER A 137 -18.66 -29.05 -4.52
N GLY A 138 -17.34 -28.81 -4.57
CA GLY A 138 -16.46 -29.28 -5.63
C GLY A 138 -16.69 -28.58 -6.97
N ASP A 139 -17.29 -27.38 -6.94
CA ASP A 139 -17.58 -26.58 -8.11
C ASP A 139 -16.32 -25.85 -8.59
N ASP A 140 -16.10 -25.84 -9.90
CA ASP A 140 -15.01 -25.17 -10.61
C ASP A 140 -15.51 -23.86 -11.25
N ALA A 141 -16.28 -23.09 -10.49
CA ALA A 141 -16.97 -21.90 -10.99
C ALA A 141 -16.07 -20.65 -11.04
N PHE A 142 -14.87 -20.71 -10.48
CA PHE A 142 -13.88 -19.62 -10.55
C PHE A 142 -12.46 -20.20 -10.46
N ASP A 143 -11.53 -19.52 -11.11
CA ASP A 143 -10.12 -19.91 -11.20
C ASP A 143 -9.26 -19.22 -10.13
N LEU A 144 -9.62 -17.99 -9.76
CA LEU A 144 -8.85 -17.17 -8.82
C LEU A 144 -9.81 -16.42 -7.87
N LEU A 145 -9.41 -16.28 -6.61
CA LEU A 145 -10.12 -15.47 -5.62
C LEU A 145 -9.32 -14.21 -5.28
N GLN A 146 -9.95 -13.05 -5.44
CA GLN A 146 -9.41 -11.75 -5.02
C GLN A 146 -10.22 -11.19 -3.86
N THR A 147 -9.66 -11.23 -2.64
CA THR A 147 -10.31 -10.71 -1.45
C THR A 147 -9.26 -10.23 -0.42
N THR A 148 -9.71 -9.76 0.75
CA THR A 148 -8.80 -9.19 1.74
C THR A 148 -7.86 -10.23 2.36
N VAL A 149 -6.66 -9.80 2.74
CA VAL A 149 -5.65 -10.65 3.41
C VAL A 149 -6.24 -11.38 4.63
N GLU A 150 -7.08 -10.71 5.43
CA GLU A 150 -7.77 -11.33 6.57
C GLU A 150 -8.65 -12.52 6.16
N LYS A 151 -9.40 -12.37 5.06
CA LYS A 151 -10.30 -13.43 4.57
C LYS A 151 -9.51 -14.57 3.94
N GLN A 152 -8.46 -14.25 3.18
CA GLN A 152 -7.55 -15.25 2.62
C GLN A 152 -6.87 -16.07 3.72
N ALA A 153 -6.34 -15.41 4.75
CA ALA A 153 -5.74 -16.07 5.91
C ALA A 153 -6.71 -17.04 6.60
N SER A 154 -7.97 -16.61 6.80
CA SER A 154 -9.01 -17.50 7.36
C SER A 154 -9.29 -18.71 6.45
N MET A 155 -9.35 -18.50 5.13
CA MET A 155 -9.61 -19.58 4.17
C MET A 155 -8.44 -20.57 4.09
N ALA A 156 -7.19 -20.07 4.22
CA ALA A 156 -6.00 -20.93 4.27
C ALA A 156 -6.03 -21.89 5.46
N VAL A 157 -6.31 -21.37 6.67
CA VAL A 157 -6.44 -22.21 7.89
C VAL A 157 -7.60 -23.18 7.81
N ASP A 158 -8.67 -22.83 7.11
CA ASP A 158 -9.85 -23.68 6.93
C ASP A 158 -9.68 -24.71 5.79
N GLY A 159 -8.51 -24.73 5.07
CA GLY A 159 -8.19 -25.73 4.04
C GLY A 159 -8.93 -25.55 2.71
N TYR A 160 -9.29 -24.30 2.34
CA TYR A 160 -10.00 -24.01 1.08
C TYR A 160 -9.09 -23.63 -0.08
N LEU A 161 -7.82 -23.33 0.18
CA LEU A 161 -6.91 -22.78 -0.82
C LEU A 161 -5.84 -23.78 -1.22
N ALA A 162 -5.42 -23.74 -2.47
CA ALA A 162 -4.26 -24.47 -2.97
C ALA A 162 -2.96 -23.77 -2.54
N ASN A 163 -1.91 -24.55 -2.32
CA ASN A 163 -0.57 -24.00 -2.10
C ASN A 163 -0.05 -23.41 -3.42
N MET A 164 0.12 -22.09 -3.47
CA MET A 164 0.55 -21.40 -4.67
C MET A 164 2.01 -21.71 -5.08
N ASN A 165 2.83 -22.24 -4.16
CA ASN A 165 4.18 -22.69 -4.50
C ASN A 165 4.17 -23.95 -5.41
N ASP A 166 3.06 -24.67 -5.47
CA ASP A 166 2.88 -25.86 -6.32
C ASP A 166 2.33 -25.50 -7.71
N LEU A 167 2.03 -24.23 -7.97
CA LEU A 167 1.49 -23.77 -9.25
C LEU A 167 2.63 -23.62 -10.27
N PRO A 168 2.53 -24.29 -11.45
CA PRO A 168 3.45 -24.02 -12.54
C PRO A 168 3.44 -22.55 -12.95
N TYR A 169 4.61 -22.02 -13.29
CA TYR A 169 4.86 -20.65 -13.77
C TYR A 169 4.81 -19.53 -12.71
N VAL A 170 4.20 -19.73 -11.56
CA VAL A 170 4.20 -18.71 -10.48
C VAL A 170 5.61 -18.57 -9.90
N ASN A 171 6.15 -17.37 -9.94
CA ASN A 171 7.46 -17.05 -9.40
C ASN A 171 7.43 -15.79 -8.52
N PHE A 172 7.38 -16.00 -7.20
CA PHE A 172 7.31 -14.93 -6.21
C PHE A 172 8.58 -14.07 -6.09
N GLU A 173 9.67 -14.40 -6.79
CA GLU A 173 10.89 -13.59 -6.84
C GLU A 173 10.80 -12.47 -7.90
N LYS A 174 9.74 -12.46 -8.70
CA LYS A 174 9.51 -11.46 -9.74
C LYS A 174 8.98 -10.14 -9.16
N ALA A 175 9.35 -9.03 -9.81
CA ALA A 175 9.05 -7.67 -9.36
C ALA A 175 7.54 -7.36 -9.24
N TRP A 176 6.69 -8.04 -9.97
CA TRP A 176 5.24 -7.88 -9.93
C TRP A 176 4.54 -8.56 -8.74
N TRP A 177 5.28 -9.36 -7.97
CA TRP A 177 4.85 -9.86 -6.68
C TRP A 177 5.42 -8.99 -5.55
N ASP A 178 4.66 -8.86 -4.48
CA ASP A 178 5.10 -8.11 -3.30
C ASP A 178 5.99 -8.97 -2.40
N SER A 179 7.22 -9.21 -2.87
CA SER A 179 8.17 -10.08 -2.19
C SER A 179 8.48 -9.67 -0.75
N SER A 180 8.47 -8.36 -0.47
CA SER A 180 8.75 -7.81 0.87
C SER A 180 7.71 -8.24 1.93
N THR A 181 6.47 -8.53 1.52
CA THR A 181 5.41 -8.98 2.42
C THR A 181 5.33 -10.50 2.54
N MET A 182 5.97 -11.24 1.63
CA MET A 182 5.89 -12.70 1.59
C MET A 182 6.49 -13.38 2.83
N GLU A 183 7.52 -12.80 3.44
CA GLU A 183 8.10 -13.29 4.70
C GLU A 183 7.07 -13.32 5.84
N GLY A 184 6.14 -12.35 5.85
CA GLY A 184 5.06 -12.25 6.85
C GLY A 184 3.81 -13.07 6.50
N ILE A 185 3.78 -13.76 5.36
CA ILE A 185 2.61 -14.51 4.88
C ILE A 185 2.92 -16.01 4.75
N ARG A 186 4.12 -16.35 4.29
CA ARG A 186 4.56 -17.73 4.05
C ARG A 186 4.77 -18.47 5.37
N VAL A 187 4.21 -19.66 5.51
CA VAL A 187 4.41 -20.55 6.66
C VAL A 187 5.18 -21.80 6.19
N GLY A 188 6.43 -21.92 6.58
CA GLY A 188 7.32 -22.97 6.07
C GLY A 188 7.44 -22.91 4.54
N ASP A 189 7.07 -23.98 3.87
CA ASP A 189 7.02 -24.06 2.40
C ASP A 189 5.64 -23.75 1.79
N LYS A 190 4.67 -23.25 2.59
CA LYS A 190 3.30 -23.00 2.16
C LYS A 190 3.02 -21.53 1.93
N THR A 191 2.45 -21.20 0.77
CA THR A 191 1.96 -19.89 0.39
C THR A 191 0.55 -20.06 -0.18
N PHE A 192 -0.48 -19.72 0.58
CA PHE A 192 -1.88 -19.90 0.16
C PHE A 192 -2.50 -18.66 -0.47
N TYR A 193 -1.91 -17.51 -0.28
CA TYR A 193 -2.31 -16.24 -0.87
C TYR A 193 -1.10 -15.31 -1.01
N ALA A 194 -1.17 -14.41 -1.97
CA ALA A 194 -0.07 -13.48 -2.24
C ALA A 194 -0.60 -12.11 -2.68
N LEU A 195 0.16 -11.06 -2.38
CA LEU A 195 -0.07 -9.72 -2.91
C LEU A 195 0.73 -9.54 -4.20
N GLY A 196 0.11 -8.87 -5.18
CA GLY A 196 0.74 -8.59 -6.46
C GLY A 196 0.05 -7.44 -7.18
N ASP A 197 0.59 -7.04 -8.33
CA ASP A 197 0.24 -5.79 -9.01
C ASP A 197 -1.13 -5.82 -9.72
N SER A 198 -1.73 -7.01 -9.90
CA SER A 198 -3.08 -7.10 -10.48
C SER A 198 -4.19 -6.70 -9.51
N ALA A 199 -3.93 -6.69 -8.20
CA ALA A 199 -4.90 -6.34 -7.16
C ALA A 199 -4.55 -4.99 -6.53
N LEU A 200 -5.02 -3.89 -7.12
CA LEU A 200 -4.67 -2.53 -6.72
C LEU A 200 -4.97 -2.21 -5.24
N ASN A 201 -5.98 -2.83 -4.65
CA ASN A 201 -6.26 -2.64 -3.22
C ASN A 201 -5.11 -3.16 -2.32
N GLY A 202 -4.23 -4.03 -2.82
CA GLY A 202 -2.99 -4.40 -2.15
C GLY A 202 -2.06 -3.19 -1.93
N LYS A 203 -1.94 -2.32 -2.93
CA LYS A 203 -1.15 -1.07 -2.85
C LYS A 203 -1.94 0.05 -2.15
N LYS A 204 -3.23 0.22 -2.48
CA LYS A 204 -4.12 1.25 -1.91
C LYS A 204 -4.25 1.15 -0.39
N ALA A 205 -4.08 -0.02 0.19
CA ALA A 205 -4.13 -0.26 1.62
C ALA A 205 -2.83 0.12 2.37
N SER A 206 -1.75 0.49 1.67
CA SER A 206 -0.49 0.89 2.31
C SER A 206 -0.70 2.08 3.22
N TRP A 207 -0.19 2.00 4.46
CA TRP A 207 -0.17 3.07 5.41
C TRP A 207 0.92 4.08 5.08
N LEU A 208 0.57 5.36 5.23
CA LEU A 208 1.48 6.49 5.04
C LEU A 208 1.09 7.64 5.96
N MET A 209 1.86 8.72 5.90
CA MET A 209 1.56 9.96 6.59
C MET A 209 1.47 11.10 5.58
N LEU A 210 0.40 11.89 5.66
CA LEU A 210 0.32 13.19 5.01
C LEU A 210 0.82 14.26 5.96
N PHE A 211 1.39 15.32 5.39
CA PHE A 211 1.66 16.57 6.12
C PHE A 211 1.11 17.78 5.35
N ASN A 212 0.53 18.71 6.08
CA ASN A 212 0.00 19.94 5.53
C ASN A 212 1.15 20.97 5.39
N LYS A 213 1.53 21.29 4.14
CA LYS A 213 2.67 22.19 3.87
C LYS A 213 2.46 23.59 4.44
N THR A 214 1.23 24.11 4.39
CA THR A 214 0.89 25.42 4.94
C THR A 214 1.11 25.48 6.46
N LEU A 215 0.71 24.44 7.19
CA LEU A 215 0.86 24.38 8.63
C LEU A 215 2.31 24.11 9.05
N THR A 216 3.03 23.26 8.34
CA THR A 216 4.45 22.98 8.61
C THR A 216 5.32 24.22 8.34
N ASP A 217 5.07 24.94 7.24
CA ASP A 217 5.76 26.18 6.92
C ASP A 217 5.50 27.27 7.98
N LYS A 218 4.22 27.41 8.40
CA LYS A 218 3.84 28.36 9.45
C LYS A 218 4.50 28.05 10.80
N ALA A 219 4.70 26.77 11.11
CA ALA A 219 5.39 26.32 12.32
C ALA A 219 6.92 26.38 12.20
N GLY A 220 7.47 26.76 11.04
CA GLY A 220 8.92 26.81 10.79
C GLY A 220 9.59 25.45 10.74
N ILE A 221 8.84 24.40 10.39
CA ILE A 221 9.35 23.03 10.28
C ILE A 221 10.19 22.92 9.00
N PRO A 222 11.41 22.34 9.07
CA PRO A 222 12.23 22.10 7.90
C PRO A 222 11.55 21.22 6.86
N ASN A 223 12.10 21.18 5.63
CA ASN A 223 11.63 20.29 4.58
C ASN A 223 11.60 18.83 5.07
N LEU A 224 10.40 18.25 5.13
CA LEU A 224 10.20 16.92 5.67
C LEU A 224 10.73 15.81 4.74
N TYR A 225 10.78 16.06 3.44
CA TYR A 225 11.37 15.09 2.50
C TYR A 225 12.89 14.95 2.74
N ASP A 226 13.59 16.07 2.96
CA ASP A 226 15.01 16.03 3.32
C ASP A 226 15.23 15.37 4.67
N THR A 227 14.34 15.62 5.63
CA THR A 227 14.36 14.96 6.94
C THR A 227 14.22 13.43 6.80
N VAL A 228 13.38 12.97 5.88
CA VAL A 228 13.24 11.53 5.56
C VAL A 228 14.49 11.00 4.88
N ARG A 229 15.02 11.66 3.84
CA ARG A 229 16.25 11.25 3.13
C ARG A 229 17.46 11.15 4.04
N GLU A 230 17.57 12.05 4.99
CA GLU A 230 18.63 12.05 6.00
C GLU A 230 18.43 10.98 7.11
N GLY A 231 17.32 10.23 7.06
CA GLY A 231 17.01 9.20 8.06
C GLY A 231 16.65 9.75 9.43
N LYS A 232 16.30 11.02 9.53
CA LYS A 232 16.00 11.72 10.80
C LYS A 232 14.52 11.77 11.17
N TRP A 233 13.63 11.33 10.28
CA TRP A 233 12.19 11.29 10.53
C TRP A 233 11.84 10.20 11.55
N THR A 234 11.62 10.59 12.81
CA THR A 234 11.42 9.71 13.97
C THR A 234 10.15 10.03 14.74
N LEU A 235 9.70 9.12 15.62
CA LEU A 235 8.54 9.33 16.51
C LEU A 235 8.72 10.55 17.42
N ASP A 236 9.94 10.81 17.91
CA ASP A 236 10.21 11.99 18.74
C ASP A 236 10.07 13.27 17.95
N LEU A 237 10.54 13.26 16.71
CA LEU A 237 10.45 14.44 15.84
C LEU A 237 9.00 14.69 15.41
N LEU A 238 8.23 13.63 15.10
CA LEU A 238 6.79 13.73 14.84
C LEU A 238 6.08 14.39 16.03
N GLN A 239 6.33 13.94 17.26
CA GLN A 239 5.72 14.51 18.45
C GLN A 239 6.07 15.99 18.59
N THR A 240 7.37 16.34 18.49
CA THR A 240 7.85 17.72 18.59
C THR A 240 7.16 18.62 17.58
N TYR A 241 7.05 18.19 16.33
CA TYR A 241 6.41 18.96 15.28
C TYR A 241 4.89 19.04 15.45
N ALA A 242 4.25 17.96 15.85
CA ALA A 242 2.81 17.94 16.12
C ALA A 242 2.45 18.90 17.27
N GLU A 243 3.23 18.91 18.34
CA GLU A 243 3.07 19.87 19.45
C GLU A 243 3.27 21.33 19.01
N SER A 244 4.21 21.59 18.09
CA SER A 244 4.47 22.95 17.59
C SER A 244 3.38 23.48 16.65
N ILE A 245 2.63 22.60 15.99
CA ILE A 245 1.52 22.95 15.08
C ILE A 245 0.22 23.18 15.85
N ALA A 246 0.00 22.45 16.95
CA ALA A 246 -1.25 22.49 17.68
C ALA A 246 -1.55 23.87 18.27
N VAL A 247 -2.76 24.39 18.02
CA VAL A 247 -3.21 25.70 18.49
C VAL A 247 -4.65 25.64 18.95
N ASP A 248 -4.89 26.05 20.19
CA ASP A 248 -6.20 26.44 20.71
C ASP A 248 -6.53 27.83 20.13
N VAL A 249 -7.39 27.85 19.11
CA VAL A 249 -7.65 29.05 18.30
C VAL A 249 -8.51 30.06 19.05
N ASN A 250 -9.45 29.59 19.86
CA ASN A 250 -10.38 30.43 20.60
C ASN A 250 -9.87 30.78 22.02
N GLY A 251 -8.82 30.07 22.52
CA GLY A 251 -8.19 30.31 23.83
C GLY A 251 -9.05 29.86 25.01
N ASP A 252 -9.97 28.92 24.82
CA ASP A 252 -10.86 28.44 25.88
C ASP A 252 -10.22 27.33 26.76
N GLY A 253 -9.04 26.83 26.37
CA GLY A 253 -8.28 25.80 27.06
C GLY A 253 -8.74 24.38 26.73
N GLU A 254 -9.64 24.20 25.78
CA GLU A 254 -10.16 22.91 25.31
C GLU A 254 -9.91 22.74 23.83
N MET A 255 -9.23 21.68 23.41
CA MET A 255 -9.03 21.37 21.98
C MET A 255 -10.25 20.68 21.40
N LYS A 256 -10.89 21.28 20.40
CA LYS A 256 -12.11 20.78 19.74
C LYS A 256 -11.93 20.69 18.23
N TRP A 257 -12.35 19.56 17.65
CA TRP A 257 -12.36 19.41 16.20
C TRP A 257 -13.34 20.40 15.53
N GLY A 258 -12.94 20.95 14.39
CA GLY A 258 -13.72 21.98 13.66
C GLY A 258 -13.56 23.39 14.23
N GLU A 259 -12.93 23.58 15.38
CA GLU A 259 -12.63 24.87 16.00
C GLU A 259 -11.13 25.14 16.02
N ASP A 260 -10.32 24.14 16.42
CA ASP A 260 -8.89 24.28 16.68
C ASP A 260 -8.02 23.55 15.65
N VAL A 261 -6.70 23.81 15.72
CA VAL A 261 -5.70 23.16 14.89
C VAL A 261 -4.98 22.09 15.68
N PHE A 262 -5.06 20.85 15.21
CA PHE A 262 -4.37 19.69 15.80
C PHE A 262 -3.03 19.44 15.11
N GLY A 263 -2.07 18.95 15.89
CA GLY A 263 -0.78 18.56 15.36
C GLY A 263 -0.85 17.33 14.49
N VAL A 264 -1.56 16.30 14.94
CA VAL A 264 -1.69 15.02 14.21
C VAL A 264 -3.07 14.41 14.36
N GLY A 265 -3.59 13.88 13.25
CA GLY A 265 -4.78 13.05 13.19
C GLY A 265 -4.43 11.57 12.99
N LEU A 266 -5.06 10.69 13.76
CA LEU A 266 -4.85 9.26 13.72
C LEU A 266 -6.09 8.49 14.18
N GLN A 267 -6.01 7.17 14.12
CA GLN A 267 -6.99 6.23 14.65
C GLN A 267 -6.31 5.21 15.57
N ASP A 268 -7.08 4.47 16.37
CA ASP A 268 -6.49 3.47 17.27
C ASP A 268 -5.67 2.41 16.49
N GLU A 269 -6.09 2.07 15.26
CA GLU A 269 -5.36 1.15 14.37
C GLU A 269 -4.00 1.71 13.91
N SER A 270 -3.76 3.02 14.02
CA SER A 270 -2.47 3.64 13.69
C SER A 270 -1.31 3.11 14.54
N VAL A 271 -1.59 2.40 15.64
CA VAL A 271 -0.57 1.65 16.38
C VAL A 271 0.14 0.62 15.49
N SER A 272 -0.59 0.01 14.55
CA SER A 272 -0.02 -1.01 13.64
C SER A 272 1.07 -0.42 12.71
N PRO A 273 0.82 0.61 11.89
CA PRO A 273 1.87 1.19 11.05
C PRO A 273 2.99 1.84 11.89
N LEU A 274 2.68 2.45 13.02
CA LEU A 274 3.70 3.03 13.89
C LEU A 274 4.63 1.96 14.47
N LEU A 275 4.08 0.83 14.95
CA LEU A 275 4.88 -0.25 15.52
C LEU A 275 5.70 -0.99 14.45
N ILE A 276 5.08 -1.37 13.33
CA ILE A 276 5.82 -1.99 12.21
C ILE A 276 6.85 -1.00 11.64
N GLY A 277 6.53 0.30 11.59
CA GLY A 277 7.44 1.37 11.19
C GLY A 277 8.74 1.43 12.01
N THR A 278 8.72 0.91 13.25
CA THR A 278 9.94 0.77 14.07
C THR A 278 10.81 -0.45 13.72
N GLY A 279 10.42 -1.24 12.71
CA GLY A 279 11.08 -2.50 12.37
C GLY A 279 10.78 -3.64 13.36
N ALA A 280 9.82 -3.44 14.27
CA ALA A 280 9.44 -4.47 15.24
C ALA A 280 8.72 -5.63 14.56
N LYS A 281 9.11 -6.86 14.90
CA LYS A 281 8.40 -8.09 14.56
C LYS A 281 7.63 -8.55 15.79
N LEU A 282 6.38 -9.00 15.61
CA LEU A 282 5.51 -9.48 16.69
C LEU A 282 5.54 -11.01 16.76
N ILE A 283 5.39 -11.64 15.61
CA ILE A 283 5.54 -13.07 15.38
C ILE A 283 6.50 -13.25 14.19
N GLU A 284 7.69 -13.74 14.46
CA GLU A 284 8.70 -13.96 13.43
C GLU A 284 8.66 -15.42 12.98
N LEU A 285 8.22 -15.63 11.74
CA LEU A 285 8.17 -16.97 11.15
C LEU A 285 9.57 -17.47 10.81
N ASN A 286 9.80 -18.76 11.03
CA ASN A 286 11.02 -19.45 10.64
C ASN A 286 10.78 -20.28 9.36
N PRO A 287 11.84 -20.52 8.54
CA PRO A 287 11.72 -21.31 7.31
C PRO A 287 11.23 -22.75 7.52
N ASP A 288 11.43 -23.31 8.71
CA ASP A 288 10.97 -24.65 9.10
C ASP A 288 9.50 -24.70 9.53
N GLY A 289 8.78 -23.57 9.43
CA GLY A 289 7.38 -23.45 9.81
C GLY A 289 7.14 -23.19 11.30
N THR A 290 8.21 -23.13 12.12
CA THR A 290 8.09 -22.65 13.49
C THR A 290 8.05 -21.13 13.56
N TYR A 291 7.84 -20.56 14.74
CA TYR A 291 7.88 -19.12 14.93
C TYR A 291 8.56 -18.72 16.24
N ASN A 292 9.04 -17.49 16.27
CA ASN A 292 9.51 -16.83 17.47
C ASN A 292 8.48 -15.81 17.94
N TYR A 293 8.01 -15.94 19.16
CA TYR A 293 7.14 -14.95 19.81
C TYR A 293 7.97 -13.73 20.22
N ARG A 294 7.64 -12.54 19.74
CA ARG A 294 8.42 -11.31 19.92
C ARG A 294 7.67 -10.19 20.65
N LEU A 295 6.37 -10.33 20.93
CA LEU A 295 5.61 -9.26 21.58
C LEU A 295 6.21 -8.82 22.93
N ASN A 296 6.95 -9.70 23.61
CA ASN A 296 7.66 -9.39 24.86
C ASN A 296 9.13 -8.99 24.67
N SER A 297 9.59 -8.85 23.43
CA SER A 297 10.98 -8.42 23.18
C SER A 297 11.19 -6.98 23.65
N GLU A 298 12.43 -6.66 24.03
CA GLU A 298 12.81 -5.31 24.44
C GLU A 298 12.47 -4.28 23.34
N GLN A 299 12.69 -4.64 22.07
CA GLN A 299 12.36 -3.79 20.94
C GLN A 299 10.86 -3.45 20.90
N VAL A 300 9.97 -4.45 21.00
CA VAL A 300 8.52 -4.23 20.97
C VAL A 300 8.05 -3.44 22.20
N VAL A 301 8.56 -3.77 23.39
CA VAL A 301 8.20 -3.06 24.64
C VAL A 301 8.59 -1.59 24.55
N ASN A 302 9.84 -1.29 24.14
CA ASN A 302 10.33 0.08 23.99
C ASN A 302 9.56 0.85 22.92
N ALA A 303 9.28 0.21 21.78
CA ALA A 303 8.47 0.82 20.73
C ALA A 303 7.05 1.13 21.21
N MET A 304 6.39 0.18 21.90
CA MET A 304 5.05 0.38 22.46
C MET A 304 5.01 1.46 23.53
N GLU A 305 6.05 1.59 24.36
CA GLU A 305 6.15 2.67 25.36
C GLU A 305 6.21 4.03 24.66
N ARG A 306 6.99 4.18 23.61
CA ARG A 306 7.07 5.42 22.82
C ARG A 306 5.76 5.72 22.12
N ILE A 307 5.14 4.71 21.49
CA ILE A 307 3.86 4.86 20.82
C ILE A 307 2.75 5.21 21.81
N ASN A 308 2.71 4.57 22.98
CA ASN A 308 1.77 4.95 24.04
C ASN A 308 1.99 6.40 24.52
N GLY A 309 3.26 6.78 24.73
CA GLY A 309 3.63 8.16 25.09
C GLY A 309 3.05 9.19 24.13
N PHE A 310 2.98 8.84 22.84
CA PHE A 310 2.42 9.67 21.77
C PHE A 310 0.89 9.56 21.66
N MET A 311 0.31 8.33 21.66
CA MET A 311 -1.10 8.08 21.36
C MET A 311 -2.03 8.09 22.59
N LYS A 312 -1.52 8.16 23.82
CA LYS A 312 -2.34 8.10 25.03
C LYS A 312 -3.45 9.16 25.04
N LYS A 313 -4.57 8.87 25.70
CA LYS A 313 -5.75 9.73 25.70
C LYS A 313 -5.49 11.14 26.24
N SER A 314 -4.59 11.27 27.20
CA SER A 314 -4.23 12.56 27.79
C SER A 314 -3.48 13.52 26.84
N ASN A 315 -3.05 13.06 25.65
CA ASN A 315 -2.42 13.90 24.63
C ASN A 315 -3.42 14.57 23.68
N SER A 316 -4.70 14.69 24.08
CA SER A 316 -5.75 15.34 23.27
C SER A 316 -5.49 16.82 22.92
N ASN A 317 -4.49 17.44 23.53
CA ASN A 317 -4.06 18.80 23.22
C ASN A 317 -3.34 18.97 21.87
N PHE A 318 -2.82 17.88 21.28
CA PHE A 318 -2.22 17.91 19.94
C PHE A 318 -2.59 16.70 19.08
N VAL A 319 -3.12 15.63 19.67
CA VAL A 319 -3.54 14.40 18.96
C VAL A 319 -5.04 14.37 18.80
N LEU A 320 -5.52 14.39 17.56
CA LEU A 320 -6.90 14.11 17.21
C LEU A 320 -7.05 12.63 16.85
N ASN A 321 -7.76 11.86 17.68
CA ASN A 321 -8.01 10.43 17.41
C ASN A 321 -9.48 10.20 17.04
N CYS A 322 -9.72 9.72 15.82
CA CYS A 322 -11.07 9.59 15.26
C CYS A 322 -11.97 8.59 16.02
N ASN A 323 -11.40 7.64 16.74
CA ASN A 323 -12.18 6.67 17.51
C ASN A 323 -12.75 7.23 18.83
N ARG A 324 -12.43 8.48 19.17
CA ARG A 324 -12.77 9.07 20.48
C ARG A 324 -13.81 10.19 20.42
N TYR A 325 -14.29 10.54 19.24
CA TYR A 325 -15.23 11.64 19.08
C TYR A 325 -16.63 11.14 18.80
N ASP A 326 -17.51 11.30 19.81
CA ASP A 326 -18.92 11.06 19.68
C ASP A 326 -19.58 12.10 18.75
N GLY A 327 -20.58 11.67 18.00
CA GLY A 327 -21.38 12.58 17.17
C GLY A 327 -20.91 12.74 15.71
N MET A 328 -19.81 12.10 15.30
CA MET A 328 -19.44 12.02 13.89
C MET A 328 -20.27 10.94 13.18
N SER A 329 -21.07 11.33 12.19
CA SER A 329 -21.90 10.38 11.42
C SER A 329 -21.04 9.43 10.57
N ASN A 330 -19.88 9.88 10.12
CA ASN A 330 -18.85 9.10 9.45
C ASN A 330 -17.48 9.71 9.75
N GLN A 331 -16.83 9.15 10.76
CA GLN A 331 -15.54 9.64 11.27
C GLN A 331 -14.45 9.74 10.21
N TRP A 332 -14.43 8.84 9.21
CA TRP A 332 -13.45 8.86 8.14
C TRP A 332 -13.62 10.06 7.19
N ILE A 333 -14.86 10.42 6.90
CA ILE A 333 -15.18 11.59 6.09
C ILE A 333 -14.84 12.87 6.84
N GLU A 334 -15.24 12.96 8.11
CA GLU A 334 -15.01 14.16 8.93
C GLU A 334 -13.51 14.41 9.16
N PHE A 335 -12.72 13.37 9.39
CA PHE A 335 -11.26 13.50 9.52
C PHE A 335 -10.60 14.05 8.27
N ARG A 336 -11.00 13.59 7.09
CA ARG A 336 -10.52 14.16 5.83
C ARG A 336 -10.89 15.63 5.69
N LYS A 337 -12.12 16.02 6.05
CA LYS A 337 -12.56 17.44 6.03
C LYS A 337 -11.72 18.32 6.96
N ILE A 338 -11.39 17.84 8.16
CA ILE A 338 -10.54 18.55 9.13
C ILE A 338 -9.14 18.79 8.52
N PHE A 339 -8.54 17.77 7.91
CA PHE A 339 -7.26 17.92 7.22
C PHE A 339 -7.35 18.90 6.04
N MET A 340 -8.39 18.80 5.20
CA MET A 340 -8.62 19.68 4.06
C MET A 340 -8.93 21.14 4.46
N ALA A 341 -9.39 21.36 5.70
CA ALA A 341 -9.66 22.69 6.25
C ALA A 341 -8.43 23.33 6.92
N ASP A 342 -7.23 22.78 6.76
CA ASP A 342 -6.00 23.24 7.43
C ASP A 342 -6.11 23.23 8.97
N GLN A 343 -6.82 22.26 9.54
CA GLN A 343 -6.98 22.07 10.98
C GLN A 343 -6.22 20.85 11.53
N MET A 344 -5.32 20.27 10.71
CA MET A 344 -4.52 19.12 11.08
C MET A 344 -3.16 19.17 10.36
N GLY A 345 -2.06 19.11 11.12
CA GLY A 345 -0.71 19.19 10.58
C GLY A 345 -0.26 17.89 9.89
N PHE A 346 -0.41 16.77 10.59
CA PHE A 346 -0.07 15.43 10.10
C PHE A 346 -1.29 14.53 10.11
N TYR A 347 -1.40 13.60 9.16
CA TYR A 347 -2.48 12.64 9.11
C TYR A 347 -1.99 11.24 8.73
N ILE A 348 -2.17 10.27 9.63
CA ILE A 348 -1.85 8.85 9.39
C ILE A 348 -3.07 8.17 8.78
N LEU A 349 -2.96 7.72 7.52
CA LEU A 349 -4.05 7.08 6.78
C LEU A 349 -3.53 6.06 5.76
N ALA A 350 -4.44 5.31 5.15
CA ALA A 350 -4.11 4.48 3.99
C ALA A 350 -4.07 5.31 2.69
N LEU A 351 -3.25 4.90 1.73
CA LEU A 351 -3.11 5.55 0.42
C LEU A 351 -4.46 5.75 -0.29
N SER A 352 -5.41 4.83 -0.10
CA SER A 352 -6.78 4.94 -0.64
C SER A 352 -7.49 6.26 -0.26
N GLY A 353 -7.15 6.85 0.89
CA GLY A 353 -7.71 8.11 1.36
C GLY A 353 -7.11 9.34 0.70
N VAL A 354 -5.90 9.25 0.14
CA VAL A 354 -5.18 10.39 -0.45
C VAL A 354 -5.94 10.98 -1.62
N ASN A 355 -6.45 10.14 -2.53
CA ASN A 355 -7.20 10.60 -3.71
C ASN A 355 -8.51 11.32 -3.35
N LEU A 356 -9.09 11.01 -2.18
CA LEU A 356 -10.31 11.66 -1.68
C LEU A 356 -10.03 13.03 -1.04
N ILE A 357 -8.77 13.30 -0.70
CA ILE A 357 -8.30 14.59 -0.17
C ILE A 357 -7.80 15.46 -1.32
N ALA A 358 -7.01 14.90 -2.21
CA ALA A 358 -6.29 15.60 -3.27
C ALA A 358 -7.20 16.38 -4.25
N GLY A 359 -8.43 15.90 -4.50
CA GLY A 359 -9.39 16.55 -5.39
C GLY A 359 -9.98 17.84 -4.81
N ASP A 360 -10.15 17.91 -3.50
CA ASP A 360 -10.94 18.95 -2.83
C ASP A 360 -10.09 19.91 -1.98
N MET A 361 -8.88 19.52 -1.56
CA MET A 361 -8.00 20.33 -0.73
C MET A 361 -7.45 21.54 -1.50
N GLN A 362 -7.47 22.72 -0.88
CA GLN A 362 -6.96 23.96 -1.48
C GLN A 362 -5.46 24.16 -1.17
N SER A 363 -5.03 23.79 0.04
CA SER A 363 -3.64 23.86 0.47
C SER A 363 -2.85 22.66 -0.06
N ASP A 364 -1.55 22.85 -0.27
CA ASP A 364 -0.67 21.77 -0.66
C ASP A 364 -0.35 20.86 0.54
N PHE A 365 -0.23 19.59 0.26
CA PHE A 365 0.24 18.58 1.21
C PHE A 365 1.35 17.73 0.59
N GLY A 366 2.07 17.00 1.42
CA GLY A 366 3.07 16.03 0.99
C GLY A 366 2.81 14.66 1.59
N ILE A 367 3.44 13.64 0.99
CA ILE A 367 3.38 12.24 1.41
C ILE A 367 4.75 11.84 1.95
N ILE A 368 4.79 11.23 3.13
CA ILE A 368 6.00 10.68 3.74
C ILE A 368 5.70 9.31 4.38
N PRO A 369 6.72 8.46 4.62
CA PRO A 369 6.52 7.23 5.39
C PRO A 369 6.13 7.55 6.84
N VAL A 370 5.58 6.56 7.54
CA VAL A 370 5.49 6.62 9.00
C VAL A 370 6.90 6.72 9.61
N PRO A 371 7.07 7.37 10.77
CA PRO A 371 8.39 7.63 11.33
C PRO A 371 9.08 6.35 11.83
N LYS A 372 10.41 6.37 11.86
CA LYS A 372 11.25 5.40 12.57
C LYS A 372 11.12 5.55 14.08
N LEU A 373 11.54 4.52 14.82
CA LEU A 373 11.63 4.61 16.28
C LEU A 373 12.63 5.70 16.70
N ASN A 374 13.84 5.68 16.11
CA ASN A 374 14.92 6.62 16.37
C ASN A 374 15.88 6.66 15.17
N GLU A 375 16.89 7.54 15.20
CA GLU A 375 17.87 7.69 14.12
C GLU A 375 18.78 6.46 13.93
N ALA A 376 18.99 5.65 14.97
CA ALA A 376 19.81 4.44 14.87
C ALA A 376 19.15 3.29 14.08
N GLN A 377 17.87 3.38 13.79
CA GLN A 377 17.18 2.44 12.90
C GLN A 377 17.68 2.63 11.47
N ASP A 378 18.11 1.56 10.81
CA ASP A 378 18.80 1.61 9.52
C ASP A 378 17.88 2.13 8.37
N GLN A 379 16.62 1.71 8.35
CA GLN A 379 15.69 2.04 7.26
C GLN A 379 14.28 2.32 7.78
N TYR A 380 13.45 2.93 6.93
CA TYR A 380 12.02 3.02 7.16
C TYR A 380 11.36 1.68 6.89
N TYR A 381 10.29 1.39 7.63
CA TYR A 381 9.39 0.28 7.35
C TYR A 381 7.97 0.82 7.19
N SER A 382 7.22 0.21 6.32
CA SER A 382 5.81 0.48 6.14
C SER A 382 4.99 -0.80 6.23
N THR A 383 3.67 -0.69 6.26
CA THR A 383 2.76 -1.82 6.27
C THR A 383 1.43 -1.43 5.62
N PHE A 384 0.46 -2.32 5.65
CA PHE A 384 -0.85 -2.09 5.03
C PHE A 384 -1.99 -2.55 5.94
N GLN A 385 -3.20 -2.08 5.64
CA GLN A 385 -4.43 -2.53 6.30
C GLN A 385 -4.81 -3.92 5.79
N TYR A 386 -4.59 -4.95 6.61
CA TYR A 386 -4.84 -6.36 6.24
C TYR A 386 -6.32 -6.67 5.94
N ASN A 387 -7.24 -5.88 6.51
CA ASN A 387 -8.68 -5.98 6.33
C ASN A 387 -9.20 -5.25 5.07
N ASN A 388 -8.34 -4.51 4.36
CA ASN A 388 -8.65 -3.79 3.12
C ASN A 388 -7.69 -4.14 1.97
N ALA A 389 -6.48 -4.61 2.28
CA ALA A 389 -5.53 -5.06 1.27
C ALA A 389 -6.05 -6.34 0.60
N HIS A 390 -6.24 -6.30 -0.72
CA HIS A 390 -6.58 -7.50 -1.48
C HIS A 390 -5.33 -8.28 -1.83
N SER A 391 -5.45 -9.58 -1.70
CA SER A 391 -4.52 -10.60 -2.16
C SER A 391 -5.23 -11.61 -3.04
N LEU A 392 -4.46 -12.44 -3.72
CA LEU A 392 -4.92 -13.46 -4.64
C LEU A 392 -4.68 -14.83 -4.07
N SER A 393 -5.60 -15.76 -4.35
CA SER A 393 -5.45 -17.17 -4.02
C SER A 393 -6.15 -18.05 -5.04
N VAL A 394 -5.70 -19.31 -5.12
CA VAL A 394 -6.29 -20.33 -5.98
C VAL A 394 -7.15 -21.25 -5.12
N PRO A 395 -8.41 -21.54 -5.53
CA PRO A 395 -9.26 -22.47 -4.80
C PRO A 395 -8.70 -23.90 -4.87
N LYS A 396 -8.82 -24.66 -3.79
CA LYS A 396 -8.43 -26.08 -3.76
C LYS A 396 -9.20 -26.93 -4.80
N SER A 397 -10.37 -26.48 -5.24
CA SER A 397 -11.18 -27.14 -6.28
C SER A 397 -10.71 -26.87 -7.70
N ALA A 398 -9.70 -26.02 -7.93
CA ALA A 398 -9.16 -25.74 -9.27
C ALA A 398 -8.68 -27.03 -9.95
N ARG A 399 -9.13 -27.27 -11.18
CA ARG A 399 -8.85 -28.51 -11.90
C ARG A 399 -7.60 -28.46 -12.77
N ASP A 400 -7.27 -27.29 -13.30
CA ASP A 400 -6.11 -27.09 -14.18
C ASP A 400 -5.15 -26.08 -13.56
N LEU A 401 -4.28 -26.58 -12.68
CA LEU A 401 -3.28 -25.75 -11.99
C LEU A 401 -2.25 -25.17 -12.94
N THR A 402 -2.01 -25.79 -14.11
CA THR A 402 -1.07 -25.28 -15.12
C THR A 402 -1.61 -24.00 -15.75
N ARG A 403 -2.86 -24.04 -16.23
CA ARG A 403 -3.55 -22.85 -16.76
C ARG A 403 -3.68 -21.78 -15.67
N THR A 404 -4.16 -22.17 -14.49
CA THR A 404 -4.38 -21.23 -13.39
C THR A 404 -3.08 -20.53 -12.99
N GLY A 405 -1.97 -21.26 -12.86
CA GLY A 405 -0.67 -20.67 -12.53
C GLY A 405 -0.18 -19.74 -13.62
N LEU A 406 -0.22 -20.16 -14.89
CA LEU A 406 0.22 -19.36 -16.03
C LEU A 406 -0.58 -18.05 -16.16
N ILE A 407 -1.91 -18.11 -16.08
CA ILE A 407 -2.74 -16.89 -16.22
C ILE A 407 -2.61 -16.00 -15.00
N THR A 408 -2.44 -16.56 -13.80
CA THR A 408 -2.16 -15.77 -12.59
C THR A 408 -0.84 -15.01 -12.72
N GLU A 409 0.24 -15.65 -13.19
CA GLU A 409 1.52 -14.99 -13.43
C GLU A 409 1.41 -13.91 -14.51
N ALA A 410 0.74 -14.22 -15.63
CA ALA A 410 0.51 -13.25 -16.72
C ALA A 410 -0.28 -12.02 -16.23
N LEU A 411 -1.30 -12.21 -15.39
CA LEU A 411 -2.05 -11.11 -14.78
C LEU A 411 -1.15 -10.19 -13.96
N GLN A 412 -0.22 -10.74 -13.17
CA GLN A 412 0.72 -9.94 -12.40
C GLN A 412 1.69 -9.18 -13.32
N MET A 413 2.37 -9.91 -14.20
CA MET A 413 3.36 -9.35 -15.11
C MET A 413 2.78 -8.22 -15.98
N PHE A 414 1.65 -8.45 -16.65
CA PHE A 414 1.06 -7.40 -17.48
C PHE A 414 0.46 -6.26 -16.67
N SER A 415 0.00 -6.50 -15.42
CA SER A 415 -0.44 -5.41 -14.53
C SER A 415 0.71 -4.54 -14.09
N HIS A 416 1.91 -5.10 -13.90
CA HIS A 416 3.12 -4.35 -13.58
C HIS A 416 3.43 -3.30 -14.64
N ASP A 417 3.24 -3.64 -15.93
CA ASP A 417 3.55 -2.77 -17.07
C ASP A 417 2.41 -1.82 -17.46
N THR A 418 1.17 -2.10 -17.05
CA THR A 418 -0.01 -1.34 -17.49
C THR A 418 -0.79 -0.72 -16.35
N VAL A 419 -1.37 -1.56 -15.48
CA VAL A 419 -2.32 -1.13 -14.44
C VAL A 419 -1.63 -0.38 -13.31
N LEU A 420 -0.45 -0.86 -12.88
CA LEU A 420 0.30 -0.22 -11.80
C LEU A 420 0.80 1.17 -12.19
N PRO A 421 1.44 1.41 -13.36
CA PRO A 421 1.81 2.75 -13.79
C PRO A 421 0.60 3.68 -13.94
N ALA A 422 -0.52 3.19 -14.49
CA ALA A 422 -1.75 3.98 -14.59
C ALA A 422 -2.30 4.41 -13.22
N TYR A 423 -2.19 3.54 -12.21
CA TYR A 423 -2.57 3.86 -10.84
C TYR A 423 -1.61 4.88 -10.20
N TYR A 424 -0.30 4.76 -10.41
CA TYR A 424 0.69 5.74 -9.95
C TYR A 424 0.41 7.11 -10.56
N ASP A 425 0.24 7.17 -11.87
CA ASP A 425 -0.08 8.40 -12.58
C ASP A 425 -1.37 9.03 -12.06
N TYR A 426 -2.42 8.21 -11.83
CA TYR A 426 -3.67 8.68 -11.26
C TYR A 426 -3.47 9.27 -9.86
N THR A 427 -2.68 8.63 -9.01
CA THR A 427 -2.43 9.05 -7.63
C THR A 427 -1.60 10.34 -7.58
N LEU A 428 -0.56 10.44 -8.42
CA LEU A 428 0.38 11.56 -8.43
C LEU A 428 -0.08 12.76 -9.26
N THR A 429 -0.99 12.59 -10.24
CA THR A 429 -1.52 13.70 -11.04
C THR A 429 -2.66 14.46 -10.40
N ASN A 430 -3.23 13.98 -9.31
CA ASN A 430 -4.18 14.75 -8.53
C ASN A 430 -3.52 16.02 -7.94
N ARG A 431 -4.27 17.13 -7.93
CA ARG A 431 -3.81 18.53 -7.86
C ARG A 431 -2.73 18.86 -6.83
N ASN A 432 -2.61 18.12 -5.73
CA ASN A 432 -1.85 18.55 -4.56
C ASN A 432 -0.71 17.58 -4.14
N ALA A 433 -0.55 16.42 -4.82
CA ALA A 433 0.57 15.50 -4.63
C ALA A 433 1.53 15.48 -5.85
N ARG A 434 1.59 16.58 -6.60
CA ARG A 434 2.31 16.69 -7.88
C ARG A 434 3.81 16.94 -7.74
N ASP A 435 4.35 16.82 -6.56
CA ASP A 435 5.79 16.97 -6.41
C ASP A 435 6.51 15.63 -6.62
N THR A 436 7.68 15.71 -7.21
CA THR A 436 8.57 14.56 -7.42
C THR A 436 9.00 13.92 -6.10
N ASP A 437 9.04 14.70 -5.02
CA ASP A 437 9.39 14.23 -3.69
C ASP A 437 8.33 13.26 -3.14
N SER A 438 7.03 13.55 -3.31
CA SER A 438 5.95 12.63 -2.91
C SER A 438 5.99 11.29 -3.68
N ALA A 439 6.40 11.32 -4.97
CA ALA A 439 6.59 10.10 -5.76
C ALA A 439 7.72 9.24 -5.19
N GLU A 440 8.89 9.82 -4.94
CA GLU A 440 10.02 9.16 -4.28
C GLU A 440 9.63 8.56 -2.91
N MET A 441 8.85 9.29 -2.12
CA MET A 441 8.38 8.78 -0.83
C MET A 441 7.41 7.61 -0.97
N LEU A 442 6.56 7.58 -2.00
CA LEU A 442 5.70 6.43 -2.28
C LEU A 442 6.52 5.21 -2.69
N ASP A 443 7.55 5.39 -3.51
CA ASP A 443 8.47 4.30 -3.88
C ASP A 443 9.17 3.72 -2.64
N LEU A 444 9.65 4.59 -1.74
CA LEU A 444 10.21 4.20 -0.45
C LEU A 444 9.20 3.41 0.40
N ILE A 445 7.95 3.90 0.49
CA ILE A 445 6.87 3.24 1.24
C ILE A 445 6.59 1.84 0.69
N PHE A 446 6.52 1.68 -0.64
CA PHE A 446 6.24 0.38 -1.25
C PHE A 446 7.41 -0.59 -1.15
N ALA A 447 8.64 -0.11 -1.35
CA ALA A 447 9.85 -0.94 -1.23
C ALA A 447 10.12 -1.40 0.22
N SER A 448 9.64 -0.65 1.21
CA SER A 448 9.86 -0.92 2.64
C SER A 448 8.71 -1.67 3.31
N ARG A 449 7.73 -2.18 2.54
CA ARG A 449 6.59 -2.88 3.12
C ARG A 449 7.03 -4.13 3.88
N ASN A 450 6.49 -4.29 5.07
CA ASN A 450 6.67 -5.43 5.94
C ASN A 450 5.32 -5.82 6.53
N PHE A 451 5.13 -7.09 6.78
CA PHE A 451 3.88 -7.59 7.32
C PHE A 451 4.12 -8.63 8.40
N ASP A 452 3.26 -8.62 9.40
CA ASP A 452 3.32 -9.58 10.50
C ASP A 452 2.09 -10.49 10.46
N ILE A 453 2.33 -11.79 10.43
CA ILE A 453 1.29 -12.82 10.30
C ILE A 453 0.22 -12.72 11.39
N SER A 454 0.57 -12.29 12.60
CA SER A 454 -0.37 -12.16 13.70
C SER A 454 -1.50 -11.18 13.43
N LEU A 455 -1.24 -10.19 12.55
CA LEU A 455 -2.24 -9.21 12.10
C LEU A 455 -3.24 -9.83 11.11
N ALA A 456 -2.78 -10.67 10.18
CA ALA A 456 -3.68 -11.40 9.26
C ALA A 456 -4.68 -12.27 10.01
N TYR A 457 -4.25 -12.84 11.12
CA TYR A 457 -5.06 -13.70 11.99
C TYR A 457 -5.57 -13.00 13.25
N ASN A 458 -5.72 -11.68 13.22
CA ASN A 458 -6.14 -10.91 14.40
C ASN A 458 -7.48 -11.40 15.01
N ASN A 459 -8.39 -11.92 14.20
CA ASN A 459 -9.63 -12.54 14.66
C ASN A 459 -9.43 -13.75 15.61
N LYS A 460 -8.27 -14.42 15.53
CA LYS A 460 -7.88 -15.54 16.40
C LYS A 460 -6.89 -15.10 17.48
N THR A 461 -5.86 -14.37 17.09
CA THR A 461 -4.78 -13.93 17.99
C THR A 461 -5.20 -12.79 18.92
N GLY A 462 -6.00 -11.85 18.42
CA GLY A 462 -6.37 -10.62 19.12
C GLY A 462 -5.21 -9.64 19.31
N VAL A 463 -4.11 -9.82 18.57
CA VAL A 463 -2.87 -9.03 18.74
C VAL A 463 -3.13 -7.54 18.46
N LEU A 464 -3.80 -7.20 17.35
CA LEU A 464 -4.06 -5.79 17.05
C LEU A 464 -4.93 -5.12 18.12
N SER A 465 -5.99 -5.77 18.60
CA SER A 465 -6.84 -5.24 19.66
C SER A 465 -6.07 -5.04 20.98
N PHE A 466 -5.14 -5.95 21.27
CA PHE A 466 -4.24 -5.81 22.42
C PHE A 466 -3.32 -4.59 22.26
N LEU A 467 -2.71 -4.41 21.09
CA LEU A 467 -1.84 -3.27 20.79
C LEU A 467 -2.61 -1.94 20.85
N GLN A 468 -3.80 -1.86 20.24
CA GLN A 468 -4.67 -0.69 20.26
C GLN A 468 -5.01 -0.25 21.69
N THR A 469 -5.44 -1.21 22.53
CA THR A 469 -5.79 -0.93 23.92
C THR A 469 -4.60 -0.37 24.71
N ASN A 470 -3.39 -0.88 24.48
CA ASN A 470 -2.19 -0.42 25.16
C ASN A 470 -1.67 0.91 24.63
N ALA A 471 -1.76 1.15 23.31
CA ALA A 471 -1.31 2.40 22.69
C ALA A 471 -2.05 3.63 23.21
N VAL A 472 -3.35 3.49 23.52
CA VAL A 472 -4.18 4.63 23.91
C VAL A 472 -4.40 4.73 25.45
N ALA A 473 -3.83 3.85 26.23
CA ALA A 473 -3.99 3.85 27.70
C ALA A 473 -3.24 5.02 28.33
N ASP A 474 -3.85 5.69 29.31
CA ASP A 474 -3.19 6.77 30.07
C ASP A 474 -2.11 6.26 31.03
N SER A 475 -2.13 4.97 31.37
CA SER A 475 -1.05 4.30 32.11
C SER A 475 -0.48 3.16 31.28
N PHE A 476 0.83 3.17 31.10
CA PHE A 476 1.53 2.11 30.38
C PHE A 476 1.84 0.93 31.30
N ASP A 477 1.16 -0.19 31.09
CA ASP A 477 1.36 -1.46 31.79
C ASP A 477 1.43 -2.63 30.81
N TYR A 478 2.22 -2.43 29.77
CA TYR A 478 2.31 -3.36 28.64
C TYR A 478 2.80 -4.75 29.08
N ALA A 479 3.89 -4.82 29.86
CA ALA A 479 4.52 -6.08 30.24
C ALA A 479 3.60 -7.01 31.04
N SER A 480 2.85 -6.47 32.03
CA SER A 480 1.86 -7.24 32.78
C SER A 480 0.75 -7.78 31.89
N LYS A 481 0.20 -6.91 31.04
CA LYS A 481 -0.90 -7.27 30.12
C LYS A 481 -0.44 -8.24 29.03
N GLU A 482 0.78 -8.09 28.52
CA GLU A 482 1.40 -9.01 27.57
C GLU A 482 1.51 -10.40 28.18
N THR A 483 2.08 -10.50 29.40
CA THR A 483 2.22 -11.77 30.11
C THR A 483 0.86 -12.47 30.29
N ALA A 484 -0.19 -11.74 30.59
CA ALA A 484 -1.56 -12.27 30.71
C ALA A 484 -2.16 -12.72 29.37
N ASN A 485 -1.75 -12.09 28.26
CA ASN A 485 -2.30 -12.38 26.91
C ASN A 485 -1.47 -13.43 26.15
N ARG A 486 -0.20 -13.65 26.51
CA ARG A 486 0.77 -14.49 25.79
C ARG A 486 0.24 -15.87 25.46
N GLN A 487 -0.22 -16.61 26.46
CA GLN A 487 -0.68 -17.98 26.27
C GLN A 487 -1.82 -18.09 25.25
N LYS A 488 -2.70 -17.08 25.19
CA LYS A 488 -3.78 -17.02 24.20
C LYS A 488 -3.22 -16.85 22.79
N VAL A 489 -2.23 -15.95 22.62
CA VAL A 489 -1.63 -15.67 21.30
C VAL A 489 -0.82 -16.88 20.84
N GLU A 490 0.03 -17.45 21.70
CA GLU A 490 0.84 -18.64 21.38
C GLU A 490 -0.06 -19.81 20.98
N LYS A 491 -1.08 -20.12 21.77
CA LYS A 491 -2.05 -21.18 21.43
C LYS A 491 -2.72 -20.94 20.07
N ALA A 492 -3.13 -19.68 19.78
CA ALA A 492 -3.75 -19.37 18.51
C ALA A 492 -2.76 -19.54 17.34
N MET A 493 -1.50 -19.13 17.53
CA MET A 493 -0.45 -19.32 16.52
C MET A 493 -0.12 -20.78 16.29
N ASP A 494 0.01 -21.57 17.36
CA ASP A 494 0.25 -23.03 17.26
C ASP A 494 -0.88 -23.69 16.44
N GLU A 495 -2.15 -23.36 16.72
CA GLU A 495 -3.30 -23.88 15.98
C GLU A 495 -3.31 -23.45 14.50
N ILE A 496 -2.88 -22.20 14.21
CA ILE A 496 -2.78 -21.67 12.85
C ILE A 496 -1.67 -22.42 12.09
N ILE A 497 -0.47 -22.47 12.66
CA ILE A 497 0.70 -23.11 12.05
C ILE A 497 0.41 -24.60 11.76
N GLU A 498 -0.12 -25.31 12.75
CA GLU A 498 -0.48 -26.75 12.60
C GLU A 498 -1.47 -26.97 11.45
N LYS A 499 -2.50 -26.13 11.34
CA LYS A 499 -3.49 -26.25 10.27
C LYS A 499 -2.94 -25.88 8.90
N VAL A 500 -2.09 -24.86 8.83
CA VAL A 500 -1.48 -24.40 7.57
C VAL A 500 -0.47 -25.43 7.04
N LEU A 501 0.34 -26.04 7.92
CA LEU A 501 1.37 -27.00 7.51
C LEU A 501 0.82 -28.42 7.31
N HIS A 502 -0.08 -28.85 8.18
CA HIS A 502 -0.48 -30.26 8.30
C HIS A 502 -1.98 -30.49 8.15
N GLY A 503 -2.77 -29.43 7.93
CA GLY A 503 -4.19 -29.60 7.57
C GLY A 503 -4.32 -30.38 6.25
N ASP A 504 -5.48 -31.01 6.04
CA ASP A 504 -5.82 -31.72 4.79
C ASP A 504 -6.03 -30.69 3.64
N ASN A 505 -4.98 -29.96 3.32
CA ASN A 505 -4.95 -28.92 2.30
C ASN A 505 -4.61 -29.49 0.93
#